data_4e290114c34242731a8f7e6d47d7522e
#
_entry.id   4e290114c34242731a8f7e6d47d7522e
#
_cell.length_a   1.000
_cell.length_b   1.000
_cell.length_c   1.000
_cell.angle_alpha   90.00
_cell.angle_beta   90.00
_cell.angle_gamma   90.00
#
_symmetry.space_group_name_H-M   'P 1'
#
loop_
_entity.id
_entity.type
_entity.pdbx_description
1 polymer ?
#
loop_
_entity_poly.entity_id
_entity_poly.type
_entity_poly.pdbx_seq_one_letter_code
_entity_poly.pdbx_strand_id
1 'polypeptide(L)'
;MSSTTLLSLGNLSVWYTVNHPVLSGFSLDLGTNEVVGLIGLNGAGKTTFIKTVAGLLPSYRLDSAAWNGQPFSFRDKAFKRNRYIVFAEDRSFQYFTFREYLAYVAASYGVPLPDVSGLVNGFHFEDYTHVLLKELSTGNWKKAHLITAFALRPKLLLLDEPVNGLDFQSTEFLYQLMGGYKQHGTLLFSSHILESICLTSDRVLVLAHGRIGQAFTGDEIAAKNIREMLADEEHH
;
A
#
# COMPACT_ATOMS: atom_id res chain seq x y z
N MET A 1 10.04 11.29 -20.14
CA MET A 1 9.09 12.29 -19.59
C MET A 1 9.41 12.40 -18.11
N SER A 2 9.71 13.59 -17.57
CA SER A 2 9.93 13.75 -16.13
C SER A 2 8.62 13.44 -15.41
N SER A 3 8.58 12.38 -14.61
CA SER A 3 7.41 12.08 -13.80
C SER A 3 7.20 13.22 -12.80
N THR A 4 6.00 13.78 -12.76
CA THR A 4 5.65 14.80 -11.76
C THR A 4 5.57 14.11 -10.40
N THR A 5 6.18 14.68 -9.37
CA THR A 5 6.11 14.15 -8.00
C THR A 5 4.69 14.26 -7.45
N LEU A 6 4.11 13.14 -7.07
CA LEU A 6 2.79 13.05 -6.44
C LEU A 6 2.87 13.30 -4.93
N LEU A 7 3.78 12.59 -4.26
CA LEU A 7 4.01 12.67 -2.81
C LEU A 7 5.50 12.84 -2.55
N SER A 8 5.88 13.82 -1.75
CA SER A 8 7.24 14.02 -1.25
C SER A 8 7.22 14.10 0.26
N LEU A 9 8.10 13.35 0.90
CA LEU A 9 8.31 13.34 2.36
C LEU A 9 9.79 13.49 2.64
N GLY A 10 10.18 14.48 3.44
CA GLY A 10 11.56 14.73 3.81
C GLY A 10 11.79 14.51 5.31
N ASN A 11 12.77 13.65 5.63
CA ASN A 11 13.27 13.40 6.98
C ASN A 11 12.17 12.97 7.99
N LEU A 12 11.38 11.95 7.62
CA LEU A 12 10.37 11.38 8.50
C LEU A 12 11.03 10.49 9.57
N SER A 13 10.74 10.75 10.83
CA SER A 13 11.07 9.87 11.95
C SER A 13 9.80 9.50 12.70
N VAL A 14 9.63 8.22 13.04
CA VAL A 14 8.43 7.66 13.67
C VAL A 14 8.82 6.76 14.82
N TRP A 15 8.10 6.84 15.94
CA TRP A 15 8.34 6.02 17.12
C TRP A 15 7.04 5.59 17.79
N TYR A 16 7.06 4.43 18.43
CA TYR A 16 6.00 3.98 19.35
C TYR A 16 6.39 4.31 20.81
N THR A 17 7.68 4.23 21.10
CA THR A 17 8.26 4.55 22.42
C THR A 17 9.30 5.64 22.24
N VAL A 18 9.30 6.61 23.13
CA VAL A 18 10.27 7.73 23.14
C VAL A 18 11.70 7.17 23.11
N ASN A 19 12.56 7.74 22.30
CA ASN A 19 13.97 7.35 22.07
C ASN A 19 14.19 6.02 21.32
N HIS A 20 13.13 5.37 20.82
CA HIS A 20 13.25 4.17 19.99
C HIS A 20 12.52 4.37 18.66
N PRO A 21 13.12 5.11 17.70
CA PRO A 21 12.51 5.33 16.42
C PRO A 21 12.50 4.04 15.59
N VAL A 22 11.35 3.74 14.99
CA VAL A 22 11.20 2.66 13.99
C VAL A 22 11.59 3.16 12.60
N LEU A 23 11.27 4.43 12.30
CA LEU A 23 11.78 5.13 11.13
C LEU A 23 12.64 6.30 11.60
N SER A 24 13.78 6.54 10.97
CA SER A 24 14.72 7.59 11.34
C SER A 24 15.37 8.22 10.12
N GLY A 25 14.98 9.46 9.80
CA GLY A 25 15.50 10.16 8.62
C GLY A 25 14.99 9.57 7.29
N PHE A 26 13.83 8.93 7.30
CA PHE A 26 13.20 8.36 6.13
C PHE A 26 12.74 9.46 5.17
N SER A 27 13.17 9.40 3.92
CA SER A 27 12.74 10.33 2.87
C SER A 27 12.21 9.54 1.68
N LEU A 28 11.16 10.04 1.04
CA LEU A 28 10.47 9.35 -0.05
C LEU A 28 9.89 10.35 -1.03
N ASP A 29 10.12 10.12 -2.31
CA ASP A 29 9.39 10.74 -3.41
C ASP A 29 8.66 9.67 -4.21
N LEU A 30 7.35 9.83 -4.38
CA LEU A 30 6.54 9.03 -5.29
C LEU A 30 6.15 9.87 -6.50
N GLY A 31 6.39 9.33 -7.69
CA GLY A 31 5.94 9.91 -8.94
C GLY A 31 4.42 9.69 -9.16
N THR A 32 3.87 10.41 -10.11
CA THR A 32 2.52 10.11 -10.60
C THR A 32 2.55 8.87 -11.49
N ASN A 33 1.52 8.03 -11.35
CA ASN A 33 1.30 6.91 -12.27
C ASN A 33 2.46 5.88 -12.28
N GLU A 34 2.95 5.50 -11.11
CA GLU A 34 3.94 4.45 -10.95
C GLU A 34 3.48 3.37 -9.95
N VAL A 35 4.04 2.18 -10.07
CA VAL A 35 3.90 1.09 -9.10
C VAL A 35 5.22 0.93 -8.36
N VAL A 36 5.20 1.15 -7.03
CA VAL A 36 6.39 1.13 -6.18
C VAL A 36 6.29 -0.01 -5.18
N GLY A 37 7.24 -0.93 -5.24
CA GLY A 37 7.42 -1.98 -4.25
C GLY A 37 8.30 -1.50 -3.09
N LEU A 38 7.83 -1.65 -1.86
CA LEU A 38 8.60 -1.39 -0.63
C LEU A 38 8.97 -2.73 0.00
N ILE A 39 10.21 -3.15 -0.18
CA ILE A 39 10.73 -4.40 0.38
C ILE A 39 11.64 -4.12 1.58
N GLY A 40 11.70 -5.06 2.51
CA GLY A 40 12.55 -5.00 3.69
C GLY A 40 12.26 -6.16 4.62
N LEU A 41 13.18 -6.44 5.52
CA LEU A 41 13.03 -7.49 6.53
C LEU A 41 11.82 -7.23 7.46
N ASN A 42 11.42 -8.25 8.19
CA ASN A 42 10.41 -8.09 9.23
C ASN A 42 10.93 -7.13 10.30
N GLY A 43 10.08 -6.17 10.69
CA GLY A 43 10.50 -5.13 11.64
C GLY A 43 11.18 -3.90 11.02
N ALA A 44 11.52 -3.89 9.73
CA ALA A 44 12.18 -2.75 9.08
C ALA A 44 11.37 -1.43 9.10
N GLY A 45 10.04 -1.50 9.36
CA GLY A 45 9.20 -0.31 9.49
C GLY A 45 8.18 -0.11 8.35
N LYS A 46 8.00 -1.08 7.42
CA LYS A 46 7.07 -0.98 6.29
C LYS A 46 5.65 -0.62 6.72
N THR A 47 5.05 -1.42 7.60
CA THR A 47 3.71 -1.17 8.17
C THR A 47 3.66 0.13 8.97
N THR A 48 4.74 0.48 9.69
CA THR A 48 4.84 1.74 10.44
C THR A 48 4.77 2.94 9.49
N PHE A 49 5.48 2.89 8.37
CA PHE A 49 5.40 3.91 7.33
C PHE A 49 3.97 4.05 6.80
N ILE A 50 3.33 2.95 6.37
CA ILE A 50 1.96 2.95 5.85
C ILE A 50 0.97 3.50 6.88
N LYS A 51 1.05 3.08 8.15
CA LYS A 51 0.22 3.61 9.25
C LYS A 51 0.44 5.10 9.50
N THR A 52 1.67 5.60 9.33
CA THR A 52 1.98 7.03 9.48
C THR A 52 1.32 7.84 8.36
N VAL A 53 1.48 7.43 7.11
CA VAL A 53 0.82 8.07 5.95
C VAL A 53 -0.70 7.98 6.07
N ALA A 54 -1.22 6.91 6.68
CA ALA A 54 -2.65 6.77 7.01
C ALA A 54 -3.12 7.81 8.06
N GLY A 55 -2.20 8.48 8.76
CA GLY A 55 -2.52 9.40 9.86
C GLY A 55 -3.00 8.69 11.12
N LEU A 56 -2.68 7.40 11.27
CA LEU A 56 -3.02 6.57 12.43
C LEU A 56 -2.00 6.68 13.56
N LEU A 57 -0.76 7.05 13.24
CA LEU A 57 0.30 7.22 14.24
C LEU A 57 0.48 8.71 14.55
N PRO A 58 0.35 9.12 15.82
CA PRO A 58 0.53 10.52 16.20
C PRO A 58 1.99 10.89 16.47
N SER A 59 2.83 9.91 16.76
CA SER A 59 4.20 10.11 17.23
C SER A 59 5.19 10.07 16.06
N TYR A 60 5.27 11.18 15.34
CA TYR A 60 6.24 11.34 14.25
C TYR A 60 6.78 12.79 14.20
N ARG A 61 7.95 12.93 13.60
CA ARG A 61 8.53 14.20 13.15
C ARG A 61 8.74 14.12 11.64
N LEU A 62 8.42 15.18 10.93
CA LEU A 62 8.52 15.29 9.49
C LEU A 62 8.96 16.72 9.16
N ASP A 63 10.08 16.87 8.46
CA ASP A 63 10.62 18.18 8.17
C ASP A 63 9.89 18.85 6.98
N SER A 64 9.50 18.04 5.98
CA SER A 64 8.73 18.53 4.84
C SER A 64 7.77 17.46 4.31
N ALA A 65 6.60 17.91 3.86
CA ALA A 65 5.63 17.08 3.16
C ALA A 65 4.96 17.86 2.05
N ALA A 66 4.92 17.31 0.85
CA ALA A 66 4.23 17.87 -0.29
C ALA A 66 3.36 16.83 -1.00
N TRP A 67 2.15 17.25 -1.37
CA TRP A 67 1.20 16.50 -2.20
C TRP A 67 0.92 17.30 -3.46
N ASN A 68 1.24 16.75 -4.65
CA ASN A 68 1.22 17.51 -5.91
C ASN A 68 1.96 18.86 -5.83
N GLY A 69 3.12 18.87 -5.17
CA GLY A 69 3.95 20.05 -5.00
C GLY A 69 3.42 21.08 -3.96
N GLN A 70 2.30 20.82 -3.29
CA GLN A 70 1.74 21.68 -2.26
C GLN A 70 1.97 21.13 -0.86
N PRO A 71 2.37 21.93 0.13
CA PRO A 71 2.48 21.48 1.51
C PRO A 71 1.16 20.89 2.02
N PHE A 72 1.24 19.79 2.75
CA PHE A 72 0.07 19.11 3.31
C PHE A 72 0.37 18.42 4.64
N SER A 73 -0.70 17.98 5.32
CA SER A 73 -0.65 17.10 6.48
C SER A 73 -1.34 15.75 6.17
N PHE A 74 -0.86 14.66 6.78
CA PHE A 74 -1.52 13.35 6.67
C PHE A 74 -2.98 13.35 7.16
N ARG A 75 -3.39 14.38 7.94
CA ARG A 75 -4.74 14.54 8.46
C ARG A 75 -5.66 15.37 7.56
N ASP A 76 -5.14 16.00 6.52
CA ASP A 76 -5.92 16.84 5.60
C ASP A 76 -6.99 16.03 4.88
N LYS A 77 -8.21 16.59 4.84
CA LYS A 77 -9.36 15.94 4.19
C LYS A 77 -9.12 15.70 2.69
N ALA A 78 -8.47 16.65 2.01
CA ALA A 78 -8.15 16.54 0.61
C ALA A 78 -7.19 15.36 0.35
N PHE A 79 -6.14 15.20 1.16
CA PHE A 79 -5.23 14.07 1.08
C PHE A 79 -5.94 12.75 1.39
N LYS A 80 -6.75 12.70 2.45
CA LYS A 80 -7.52 11.50 2.83
C LYS A 80 -8.45 11.01 1.71
N ARG A 81 -9.08 11.90 0.96
CA ARG A 81 -9.97 11.55 -0.16
C ARG A 81 -9.23 11.09 -1.42
N ASN A 82 -7.95 11.37 -1.52
CA ASN A 82 -7.13 10.99 -2.67
C ASN A 82 -6.29 9.74 -2.44
N ARG A 83 -6.32 9.15 -1.24
CA ARG A 83 -5.62 7.91 -0.91
C ARG A 83 -6.57 6.85 -0.37
N TYR A 84 -6.24 5.60 -0.60
CA TYR A 84 -6.88 4.45 0.05
C TYR A 84 -5.80 3.49 0.56
N ILE A 85 -6.09 2.77 1.63
CA ILE A 85 -5.10 1.92 2.29
C ILE A 85 -5.74 0.59 2.63
N VAL A 86 -5.08 -0.50 2.24
CA VAL A 86 -5.41 -1.86 2.70
C VAL A 86 -4.29 -2.33 3.61
N PHE A 87 -4.61 -2.58 4.88
CA PHE A 87 -3.66 -3.10 5.84
C PHE A 87 -3.55 -4.62 5.79
N ALA A 88 -2.40 -5.15 6.19
CA ALA A 88 -2.19 -6.59 6.33
C ALA A 88 -3.19 -7.21 7.31
N GLU A 89 -3.42 -6.51 8.40
CA GLU A 89 -4.37 -6.87 9.45
C GLU A 89 -5.27 -5.67 9.74
N ASP A 90 -6.54 -5.79 9.45
CA ASP A 90 -7.58 -4.83 9.78
C ASP A 90 -8.84 -5.62 10.15
N ARG A 91 -9.51 -5.24 11.19
CA ARG A 91 -10.77 -5.81 11.66
C ARG A 91 -11.90 -4.79 11.68
N SER A 92 -11.73 -3.69 10.94
CA SER A 92 -12.75 -2.67 10.79
C SER A 92 -13.97 -3.20 10.06
N PHE A 93 -15.12 -2.62 10.31
CA PHE A 93 -16.37 -2.93 9.60
C PHE A 93 -16.83 -4.40 9.67
N GLN A 94 -16.39 -5.16 10.64
CA GLN A 94 -16.64 -6.60 10.76
C GLN A 94 -18.13 -7.00 10.78
N TYR A 95 -19.05 -6.07 11.13
CA TYR A 95 -20.51 -6.28 11.16
C TYR A 95 -21.22 -5.78 9.90
N PHE A 96 -20.50 -5.39 8.88
CA PHE A 96 -21.02 -5.05 7.56
C PHE A 96 -20.89 -6.28 6.65
N THR A 97 -21.83 -6.44 5.72
CA THR A 97 -21.61 -7.25 4.53
C THR A 97 -20.63 -6.53 3.60
N PHE A 98 -20.03 -7.24 2.64
CA PHE A 98 -19.17 -6.59 1.65
C PHE A 98 -19.92 -5.47 0.88
N ARG A 99 -21.18 -5.68 0.51
CA ARG A 99 -21.97 -4.67 -0.21
C ARG A 99 -22.22 -3.41 0.61
N GLU A 100 -22.55 -3.56 1.88
CA GLU A 100 -22.72 -2.43 2.80
C GLU A 100 -21.41 -1.68 3.04
N TYR A 101 -20.31 -2.42 3.21
CA TYR A 101 -18.98 -1.85 3.35
C TYR A 101 -18.59 -1.04 2.11
N LEU A 102 -18.72 -1.61 0.91
CA LEU A 102 -18.42 -0.93 -0.35
C LEU A 102 -19.26 0.36 -0.50
N ALA A 103 -20.56 0.28 -0.24
CA ALA A 103 -21.46 1.44 -0.30
C ALA A 103 -21.07 2.52 0.70
N TYR A 104 -20.76 2.15 1.93
CA TYR A 104 -20.31 3.07 2.96
C TYR A 104 -19.01 3.79 2.57
N VAL A 105 -18.03 3.02 2.07
CA VAL A 105 -16.75 3.58 1.66
C VAL A 105 -16.91 4.49 0.45
N ALA A 106 -17.65 4.09 -0.59
CA ALA A 106 -17.92 4.92 -1.76
C ALA A 106 -18.55 6.27 -1.37
N ALA A 107 -19.57 6.24 -0.51
CA ALA A 107 -20.21 7.44 0.03
C ALA A 107 -19.23 8.32 0.82
N SER A 108 -18.34 7.72 1.63
CA SER A 108 -17.32 8.44 2.41
C SER A 108 -16.30 9.16 1.52
N TYR A 109 -16.00 8.58 0.34
CA TYR A 109 -15.14 9.19 -0.68
C TYR A 109 -15.89 10.17 -1.58
N GLY A 110 -17.23 10.23 -1.47
CA GLY A 110 -18.07 11.10 -2.29
C GLY A 110 -18.15 10.67 -3.75
N VAL A 111 -18.05 9.37 -4.02
CA VAL A 111 -18.16 8.76 -5.35
C VAL A 111 -19.42 7.91 -5.45
N PRO A 112 -20.01 7.75 -6.65
CA PRO A 112 -21.07 6.78 -6.87
C PRO A 112 -20.63 5.36 -6.52
N LEU A 113 -21.58 4.49 -6.16
CA LEU A 113 -21.30 3.07 -5.93
C LEU A 113 -20.70 2.47 -7.22
N PRO A 114 -19.45 1.99 -7.20
CA PRO A 114 -18.82 1.46 -8.39
C PRO A 114 -19.39 0.08 -8.78
N ASP A 115 -19.39 -0.23 -10.07
CA ASP A 115 -19.56 -1.62 -10.51
C ASP A 115 -18.27 -2.41 -10.18
N VAL A 116 -18.44 -3.47 -9.43
CA VAL A 116 -17.34 -4.36 -8.99
C VAL A 116 -17.43 -5.77 -9.57
N SER A 117 -18.37 -6.01 -10.49
CA SER A 117 -18.64 -7.36 -11.04
C SER A 117 -17.39 -8.04 -11.59
N GLY A 118 -16.58 -7.31 -12.36
CA GLY A 118 -15.30 -7.82 -12.87
C GLY A 118 -14.27 -8.12 -11.80
N LEU A 119 -14.20 -7.30 -10.74
CA LEU A 119 -13.29 -7.53 -9.61
C LEU A 119 -13.76 -8.71 -8.73
N VAL A 120 -15.06 -8.79 -8.47
CA VAL A 120 -15.68 -9.89 -7.72
C VAL A 120 -15.42 -11.21 -8.43
N ASN A 121 -15.65 -11.27 -9.74
CA ASN A 121 -15.36 -12.47 -10.56
C ASN A 121 -13.87 -12.82 -10.54
N GLY A 122 -12.99 -11.86 -10.80
CA GLY A 122 -11.54 -12.11 -10.87
C GLY A 122 -10.93 -12.59 -9.54
N PHE A 123 -11.52 -12.21 -8.40
CA PHE A 123 -11.13 -12.71 -7.08
C PHE A 123 -11.91 -13.97 -6.64
N HIS A 124 -12.85 -14.49 -7.44
CA HIS A 124 -13.76 -15.59 -7.06
C HIS A 124 -14.49 -15.30 -5.74
N PHE A 125 -15.13 -14.12 -5.66
CA PHE A 125 -15.70 -13.59 -4.43
C PHE A 125 -17.24 -13.51 -4.47
N GLU A 126 -17.90 -14.07 -5.47
CA GLU A 126 -19.35 -13.98 -5.72
C GLU A 126 -20.17 -14.42 -4.51
N ASP A 127 -19.86 -15.59 -3.95
CA ASP A 127 -20.58 -16.21 -2.83
C ASP A 127 -20.47 -15.44 -1.52
N TYR A 128 -19.52 -14.50 -1.44
CA TYR A 128 -19.18 -13.79 -0.21
C TYR A 128 -19.73 -12.36 -0.17
N THR A 129 -20.39 -11.89 -1.22
CA THR A 129 -20.81 -10.48 -1.33
C THR A 129 -21.89 -10.08 -0.30
N HIS A 130 -22.65 -11.03 0.21
CA HIS A 130 -23.71 -10.84 1.22
C HIS A 130 -23.34 -11.38 2.61
N VAL A 131 -22.13 -11.93 2.77
CA VAL A 131 -21.62 -12.47 4.03
C VAL A 131 -21.07 -11.32 4.87
N LEU A 132 -21.26 -11.39 6.20
CA LEU A 132 -20.65 -10.42 7.11
C LEU A 132 -19.14 -10.54 7.09
N LEU A 133 -18.42 -9.41 7.08
CA LEU A 133 -16.97 -9.40 7.00
C LEU A 133 -16.32 -10.23 8.12
N LYS A 134 -16.88 -10.27 9.33
CA LYS A 134 -16.37 -11.09 10.44
C LYS A 134 -16.44 -12.61 10.21
N GLU A 135 -17.30 -13.05 9.28
CA GLU A 135 -17.52 -14.47 8.97
C GLU A 135 -16.62 -14.95 7.84
N LEU A 136 -15.92 -14.03 7.16
CA LEU A 136 -15.01 -14.34 6.09
C LEU A 136 -13.69 -14.93 6.64
N SER A 137 -13.11 -15.85 5.89
CA SER A 137 -11.72 -16.24 6.08
C SER A 137 -10.79 -15.03 5.92
N THR A 138 -9.56 -15.10 6.45
CA THR A 138 -8.58 -14.03 6.31
C THR A 138 -8.33 -13.65 4.83
N GLY A 139 -8.27 -14.65 3.93
CA GLY A 139 -8.11 -14.41 2.50
C GLY A 139 -9.32 -13.70 1.88
N ASN A 140 -10.53 -14.17 2.15
CA ASN A 140 -11.75 -13.53 1.63
C ASN A 140 -11.98 -12.15 2.23
N TRP A 141 -11.64 -11.97 3.50
CA TRP A 141 -11.65 -10.64 4.12
C TRP A 141 -10.73 -9.68 3.35
N LYS A 142 -9.50 -10.12 3.04
CA LYS A 142 -8.54 -9.34 2.25
C LYS A 142 -9.06 -9.04 0.84
N LYS A 143 -9.68 -10.04 0.16
CA LYS A 143 -10.32 -9.84 -1.16
C LYS A 143 -11.36 -8.74 -1.11
N ALA A 144 -12.24 -8.68 -0.10
CA ALA A 144 -13.23 -7.63 0.06
C ALA A 144 -12.60 -6.23 0.09
N HIS A 145 -11.51 -6.05 0.84
CA HIS A 145 -10.80 -4.77 0.94
C HIS A 145 -10.03 -4.43 -0.35
N LEU A 146 -9.42 -5.41 -1.01
CA LEU A 146 -8.75 -5.20 -2.31
C LEU A 146 -9.75 -4.82 -3.40
N ILE A 147 -10.89 -5.53 -3.52
CA ILE A 147 -11.95 -5.19 -4.47
C ILE A 147 -12.39 -3.73 -4.26
N THR A 148 -12.63 -3.32 -3.02
CA THR A 148 -13.00 -1.93 -2.71
C THR A 148 -11.90 -0.95 -3.11
N ALA A 149 -10.64 -1.25 -2.81
CA ALA A 149 -9.49 -0.40 -3.14
C ALA A 149 -9.35 -0.17 -4.65
N PHE A 150 -9.39 -1.24 -5.44
CA PHE A 150 -9.27 -1.15 -6.90
C PHE A 150 -10.51 -0.55 -7.57
N ALA A 151 -11.71 -0.72 -6.98
CA ALA A 151 -12.93 -0.11 -7.47
C ALA A 151 -12.96 1.41 -7.28
N LEU A 152 -12.42 1.92 -6.17
CA LEU A 152 -12.38 3.36 -5.87
C LEU A 152 -11.35 4.13 -6.69
N ARG A 153 -10.31 3.47 -7.20
CA ARG A 153 -9.23 4.06 -8.01
C ARG A 153 -8.66 5.36 -7.43
N PRO A 154 -8.20 5.38 -6.17
CA PRO A 154 -7.62 6.59 -5.57
C PRO A 154 -6.34 7.00 -6.32
N LYS A 155 -5.95 8.29 -6.22
CA LYS A 155 -4.68 8.77 -6.78
C LYS A 155 -3.46 8.11 -6.14
N LEU A 156 -3.56 7.75 -4.87
CA LEU A 156 -2.54 7.01 -4.13
C LEU A 156 -3.18 5.78 -3.46
N LEU A 157 -2.79 4.61 -3.89
CA LEU A 157 -3.17 3.34 -3.27
C LEU A 157 -2.00 2.78 -2.48
N LEU A 158 -2.21 2.51 -1.20
CA LEU A 158 -1.21 1.89 -0.32
C LEU A 158 -1.69 0.49 0.07
N LEU A 159 -0.87 -0.53 -0.16
CA LEU A 159 -1.18 -1.91 0.19
C LEU A 159 -0.11 -2.48 1.13
N ASP A 160 -0.52 -2.92 2.30
CA ASP A 160 0.39 -3.54 3.29
C ASP A 160 0.29 -5.06 3.19
N GLU A 161 1.36 -5.71 2.69
CA GLU A 161 1.45 -7.16 2.48
C GLU A 161 0.21 -7.74 1.75
N PRO A 162 -0.13 -7.26 0.54
CA PRO A 162 -1.42 -7.54 -0.08
C PRO A 162 -1.62 -9.00 -0.49
N VAL A 163 -0.54 -9.73 -0.77
CA VAL A 163 -0.61 -11.14 -1.24
C VAL A 163 -0.78 -12.15 -0.10
N ASN A 164 -0.50 -11.76 1.15
CA ASN A 164 -0.56 -12.66 2.28
C ASN A 164 -1.99 -13.18 2.51
N GLY A 165 -2.12 -14.51 2.52
CA GLY A 165 -3.40 -15.19 2.77
C GLY A 165 -4.32 -15.32 1.56
N LEU A 166 -3.89 -14.88 0.37
CA LEU A 166 -4.59 -15.14 -0.88
C LEU A 166 -4.24 -16.53 -1.44
N ASP A 167 -5.20 -17.13 -2.14
CA ASP A 167 -4.96 -18.30 -2.97
C ASP A 167 -4.19 -17.93 -4.25
N PHE A 168 -3.68 -18.94 -4.96
CA PHE A 168 -2.86 -18.72 -6.15
C PHE A 168 -3.56 -17.90 -7.23
N GLN A 169 -4.81 -18.23 -7.58
CA GLN A 169 -5.55 -17.54 -8.65
C GLN A 169 -5.81 -16.09 -8.29
N SER A 170 -6.19 -15.81 -7.05
CA SER A 170 -6.38 -14.44 -6.56
C SER A 170 -5.08 -13.64 -6.51
N THR A 171 -3.95 -14.29 -6.23
CA THR A 171 -2.63 -13.66 -6.26
C THR A 171 -2.25 -13.25 -7.68
N GLU A 172 -2.41 -14.12 -8.67
CA GLU A 172 -2.17 -13.83 -10.09
C GLU A 172 -3.05 -12.66 -10.59
N PHE A 173 -4.33 -12.69 -10.24
CA PHE A 173 -5.24 -11.62 -10.58
C PHE A 173 -4.84 -10.28 -9.92
N LEU A 174 -4.42 -10.32 -8.65
CA LEU A 174 -3.91 -9.16 -7.95
C LEU A 174 -2.66 -8.57 -8.63
N TYR A 175 -1.72 -9.40 -9.08
CA TYR A 175 -0.52 -8.95 -9.79
C TYR A 175 -0.89 -8.19 -11.08
N GLN A 176 -1.87 -8.68 -11.84
CA GLN A 176 -2.37 -7.99 -13.04
C GLN A 176 -2.97 -6.62 -12.69
N LEU A 177 -3.79 -6.55 -11.63
CA LEU A 177 -4.38 -5.29 -11.15
C LEU A 177 -3.32 -4.30 -10.69
N MET A 178 -2.32 -4.77 -9.93
CA MET A 178 -1.24 -3.92 -9.43
C MET A 178 -0.39 -3.36 -10.57
N GLY A 179 0.09 -4.21 -11.49
CA GLY A 179 0.88 -3.77 -12.64
C GLY A 179 0.15 -2.79 -13.57
N GLY A 180 -1.18 -2.94 -13.69
CA GLY A 180 -2.03 -2.03 -14.46
C GLY A 180 -2.41 -0.73 -13.75
N TYR A 181 -2.13 -0.60 -12.45
CA TYR A 181 -2.67 0.51 -11.65
C TYR A 181 -2.17 1.89 -12.08
N LYS A 182 -0.98 1.96 -12.66
CA LYS A 182 -0.39 3.21 -13.22
C LYS A 182 -1.26 3.91 -14.27
N GLN A 183 -2.27 3.23 -14.83
CA GLN A 183 -3.26 3.87 -15.71
C GLN A 183 -4.26 4.76 -14.94
N HIS A 184 -4.33 4.64 -13.61
CA HIS A 184 -5.30 5.31 -12.76
C HIS A 184 -4.66 6.22 -11.70
N GLY A 185 -3.49 5.83 -11.19
CA GLY A 185 -2.81 6.51 -10.11
C GLY A 185 -1.49 5.84 -9.73
N THR A 186 -0.98 6.19 -8.58
CA THR A 186 0.24 5.64 -8.01
C THR A 186 -0.11 4.59 -6.96
N LEU A 187 0.54 3.43 -7.03
CA LEU A 187 0.42 2.36 -6.08
C LEU A 187 1.76 2.15 -5.37
N LEU A 188 1.74 2.14 -4.04
CA LEU A 188 2.86 1.66 -3.23
C LEU A 188 2.40 0.46 -2.42
N PHE A 189 3.15 -0.63 -2.47
CA PHE A 189 2.86 -1.79 -1.66
C PHE A 189 4.09 -2.30 -0.91
N SER A 190 3.86 -2.76 0.31
CA SER A 190 4.89 -3.47 1.06
C SER A 190 4.84 -4.96 0.73
N SER A 191 5.99 -5.60 0.67
CA SER A 191 6.09 -7.06 0.58
C SER A 191 7.42 -7.56 1.13
N HIS A 192 7.44 -8.79 1.62
CA HIS A 192 8.63 -9.58 1.86
C HIS A 192 8.82 -10.69 0.79
N ILE A 193 7.89 -10.78 -0.16
CA ILE A 193 7.89 -11.76 -1.26
C ILE A 193 8.51 -11.11 -2.49
N LEU A 194 9.72 -11.55 -2.86
CA LEU A 194 10.46 -11.01 -4.00
C LEU A 194 9.72 -11.13 -5.32
N GLU A 195 8.96 -12.21 -5.52
CA GLU A 195 8.19 -12.43 -6.73
C GLU A 195 7.18 -11.30 -6.97
N SER A 196 6.39 -10.94 -5.94
CA SER A 196 5.42 -9.84 -6.04
C SER A 196 6.09 -8.51 -6.41
N ILE A 197 7.27 -8.26 -5.84
CA ILE A 197 8.06 -7.06 -6.09
C ILE A 197 8.56 -7.04 -7.55
N CYS A 198 9.20 -8.12 -8.01
CA CYS A 198 9.81 -8.17 -9.34
C CYS A 198 8.79 -8.16 -10.48
N LEU A 199 7.62 -8.77 -10.28
CA LEU A 199 6.61 -8.91 -11.33
C LEU A 199 5.75 -7.64 -11.53
N THR A 200 5.62 -6.80 -10.49
CA THR A 200 4.60 -5.74 -10.53
C THR A 200 5.17 -4.32 -10.44
N SER A 201 6.41 -4.14 -9.96
CA SER A 201 6.94 -2.82 -9.65
C SER A 201 7.65 -2.16 -10.84
N ASP A 202 7.38 -0.88 -11.05
CA ASP A 202 8.22 -0.02 -11.92
C ASP A 202 9.47 0.46 -11.17
N ARG A 203 9.39 0.53 -9.83
CA ARG A 203 10.48 0.91 -8.94
C ARG A 203 10.39 0.15 -7.62
N VAL A 204 11.53 -0.26 -7.09
CA VAL A 204 11.65 -0.98 -5.81
C VAL A 204 12.47 -0.16 -4.84
N LEU A 205 11.97 0.00 -3.63
CA LEU A 205 12.64 0.67 -2.53
C LEU A 205 12.96 -0.37 -1.45
N VAL A 206 14.23 -0.45 -1.06
CA VAL A 206 14.67 -1.31 0.06
C VAL A 206 14.64 -0.50 1.34
N LEU A 207 13.80 -0.93 2.27
CA LEU A 207 13.71 -0.36 3.61
C LEU A 207 14.55 -1.17 4.59
N ALA A 208 15.59 -0.55 5.13
CA ALA A 208 16.50 -1.14 6.09
C ALA A 208 16.76 -0.16 7.24
N HIS A 209 16.82 -0.66 8.46
CA HIS A 209 17.09 0.15 9.67
C HIS A 209 16.28 1.45 9.75
N GLY A 210 15.01 1.40 9.29
CA GLY A 210 14.10 2.56 9.30
C GLY A 210 14.39 3.63 8.26
N ARG A 211 15.19 3.33 7.22
CA ARG A 211 15.55 4.25 6.11
C ARG A 211 15.42 3.54 4.78
N ILE A 212 15.25 4.31 3.70
CA ILE A 212 15.42 3.79 2.35
C ILE A 212 16.94 3.73 2.07
N GLY A 213 17.46 2.51 1.93
CA GLY A 213 18.87 2.28 1.62
C GLY A 213 19.14 2.42 0.13
N GLN A 214 18.43 1.65 -0.69
CA GLN A 214 18.63 1.60 -2.14
C GLN A 214 17.29 1.58 -2.89
N ALA A 215 17.30 2.08 -4.11
CA ALA A 215 16.20 1.99 -5.07
C ALA A 215 16.67 1.26 -6.34
N PHE A 216 15.82 0.42 -6.89
CA PHE A 216 16.04 -0.28 -8.15
C PHE A 216 14.96 0.12 -9.15
N THR A 217 15.33 0.25 -10.43
CA THR A 217 14.43 0.62 -11.53
C THR A 217 14.74 -0.20 -12.78
N GLY A 218 13.72 -0.43 -13.62
CA GLY A 218 13.89 -1.11 -14.90
C GLY A 218 14.60 -2.47 -14.76
N ASP A 219 15.64 -2.71 -15.52
CA ASP A 219 16.38 -3.97 -15.56
C ASP A 219 17.15 -4.29 -14.26
N GLU A 220 17.31 -3.30 -13.36
CA GLU A 220 17.90 -3.53 -12.05
C GLU A 220 16.96 -4.28 -11.10
N ILE A 221 15.67 -4.33 -11.41
CA ILE A 221 14.64 -5.05 -10.62
C ILE A 221 14.79 -6.55 -10.91
N ALA A 222 15.83 -7.14 -10.35
CA ALA A 222 16.10 -8.57 -10.41
C ALA A 222 16.15 -9.15 -9.00
N ALA A 223 15.55 -10.32 -8.82
CA ALA A 223 15.51 -10.99 -7.51
C ALA A 223 16.91 -11.19 -6.91
N LYS A 224 17.94 -11.38 -7.75
CA LYS A 224 19.33 -11.50 -7.31
C LYS A 224 19.83 -10.22 -6.64
N ASN A 225 19.67 -9.06 -7.30
CA ASN A 225 20.16 -7.77 -6.81
C ASN A 225 19.49 -7.40 -5.47
N ILE A 226 18.19 -7.64 -5.37
CA ILE A 226 17.42 -7.35 -4.16
C ILE A 226 17.83 -8.30 -3.02
N ARG A 227 18.07 -9.60 -3.30
CA ARG A 227 18.53 -10.55 -2.29
C ARG A 227 19.91 -10.21 -1.77
N GLU A 228 20.84 -9.83 -2.62
CA GLU A 228 22.18 -9.41 -2.22
C GLU A 228 22.10 -8.23 -1.25
N MET A 229 21.31 -7.22 -1.59
CA MET A 229 21.09 -6.07 -0.71
C MET A 229 20.45 -6.43 0.63
N LEU A 230 19.43 -7.30 0.65
CA LEU A 230 18.78 -7.74 1.90
C LEU A 230 19.71 -8.59 2.77
N ALA A 231 20.60 -9.39 2.18
CA ALA A 231 21.56 -10.19 2.91
C ALA A 231 22.66 -9.34 3.57
N ASP A 232 23.11 -8.27 2.91
CA ASP A 232 24.08 -7.33 3.48
C ASP A 232 23.50 -6.62 4.71
N GLU A 233 22.20 -6.35 4.72
CA GLU A 233 21.47 -5.72 5.84
C GLU A 233 21.24 -6.65 7.03
N GLU A 234 21.27 -8.00 6.86
CA GLU A 234 21.18 -8.97 7.96
C GLU A 234 22.49 -9.07 8.78
N HIS A 235 23.61 -8.61 8.21
CA HIS A 235 24.95 -8.74 8.81
C HIS A 235 25.41 -7.45 9.51
N HIS A 236 24.61 -6.41 9.52
CA HIS A 236 24.88 -5.10 10.14
C HIS A 236 23.85 -4.78 11.21
#